data_631904b38c9b5495f0c784cb5b6eb247
#
_entry.id   631904b38c9b5495f0c784cb5b6eb247
#
_cell.length_a   1.000
_cell.length_b   1.000
_cell.length_c   1.000
_cell.angle_alpha   90.00
_cell.angle_beta   90.00
_cell.angle_gamma   90.00
#
_symmetry.space_group_name_H-M   'P 1'
#
loop_
_entity.id
_entity.type
_entity.pdbx_description
1 polymer ?
#
loop_
_entity_poly.entity_id
_entity_poly.type
_entity_poly.pdbx_seq_one_letter_code
_entity_poly.pdbx_strand_id
1 'polypeptide(L)'
;MKKIIFMGRSGSGKTTLIEALKGEDLVYRKTQYIDYSDNFMDTPGEYAEGNDLGGALAVYSYEADVVGLVLCATDDFCIFPPACAPVANRPVIGIVTKCDEPDANLELAKMRLELCGCHRIFFTSSKEKQGIEELLTYLA
;
A
#
# COMPACT_ATOMS: atom_id res chain seq x y z
N MET A 1 10.85 -6.29 -13.68
CA MET A 1 10.06 -6.05 -12.46
C MET A 1 8.83 -5.22 -12.80
N LYS A 2 7.71 -5.55 -12.22
CA LYS A 2 6.47 -4.79 -12.38
C LYS A 2 6.57 -3.47 -11.61
N LYS A 3 5.97 -2.44 -12.19
CA LYS A 3 5.83 -1.16 -11.49
C LYS A 3 4.61 -1.23 -10.57
N ILE A 4 4.76 -0.76 -9.35
CA ILE A 4 3.68 -0.72 -8.38
C ILE A 4 3.48 0.71 -7.88
N ILE A 5 2.23 1.13 -7.77
CA ILE A 5 1.87 2.40 -7.14
C ILE A 5 1.20 2.11 -5.80
N PHE A 6 1.66 2.79 -4.75
CA PHE A 6 1.15 2.58 -3.40
C PHE A 6 0.19 3.69 -3.02
N MET A 7 -0.96 3.30 -2.47
CA MET A 7 -1.95 4.24 -1.95
C MET A 7 -2.28 3.89 -0.50
N GLY A 8 -2.35 4.90 0.34
CA GLY A 8 -2.65 4.75 1.76
C GLY A 8 -2.59 6.11 2.44
N ARG A 9 -3.17 6.21 3.62
CA ARG A 9 -3.16 7.46 4.36
C ARG A 9 -1.75 7.86 4.80
N SER A 10 -1.57 9.13 5.15
CA SER A 10 -0.33 9.60 5.77
C SER A 10 -0.07 8.81 7.05
N GLY A 11 1.16 8.36 7.24
CA GLY A 11 1.51 7.57 8.41
C GLY A 11 1.16 6.10 8.33
N SER A 12 0.64 5.59 7.20
CA SER A 12 0.36 4.17 7.04
C SER A 12 1.60 3.32 6.84
N GLY A 13 2.76 3.93 6.64
CA GLY A 13 4.02 3.24 6.43
C GLY A 13 4.41 3.06 4.97
N LYS A 14 3.76 3.77 4.04
CA LYS A 14 4.06 3.66 2.60
C LYS A 14 5.52 3.97 2.29
N THR A 15 6.00 5.14 2.70
CA THR A 15 7.37 5.57 2.41
C THR A 15 8.38 4.62 3.04
N THR A 16 8.15 4.21 4.28
CA THR A 16 9.01 3.26 4.98
C THR A 16 9.02 1.90 4.27
N LEU A 17 7.86 1.45 3.82
CA LEU A 17 7.75 0.21 3.04
C LEU A 17 8.56 0.29 1.75
N ILE A 18 8.44 1.39 1.03
CA ILE A 18 9.17 1.59 -0.23
C ILE A 18 10.67 1.57 0.02
N GLU A 19 11.14 2.23 1.05
CA GLU A 19 12.56 2.24 1.41
C GLU A 19 13.05 0.84 1.79
N ALA A 20 12.24 0.07 2.47
CA ALA A 20 12.58 -1.33 2.78
C ALA A 20 12.67 -2.17 1.51
N LEU A 21 11.75 -1.96 0.55
CA LEU A 21 11.78 -2.66 -0.73
C LEU A 21 13.02 -2.31 -1.55
N LYS A 22 13.48 -1.07 -1.46
CA LYS A 22 14.71 -0.61 -2.13
C LYS A 22 15.98 -1.03 -1.39
N GLY A 23 15.86 -1.50 -0.15
CA GLY A 23 17.00 -1.83 0.68
C GLY A 23 17.71 -0.63 1.30
N GLU A 24 17.05 0.50 1.39
CA GLU A 24 17.57 1.72 1.98
C GLU A 24 17.28 1.77 3.48
N ASP A 25 17.92 2.71 4.18
CA ASP A 25 17.66 2.93 5.60
C ASP A 25 16.23 3.44 5.82
N LEU A 26 15.62 3.04 6.94
CA LEU A 26 14.26 3.42 7.26
C LEU A 26 14.20 4.86 7.78
N VAL A 27 13.95 5.80 6.88
CA VAL A 27 13.79 7.21 7.19
C VAL A 27 12.40 7.67 6.78
N TYR A 28 11.59 8.06 7.77
CA TYR A 28 10.24 8.55 7.49
C TYR A 28 10.27 9.97 6.94
N ARG A 29 9.51 10.19 5.87
CA ARG A 29 9.23 11.52 5.33
C ARG A 29 7.84 11.52 4.71
N LYS A 30 7.15 12.64 4.81
CA LYS A 30 5.83 12.77 4.23
C LYS A 30 5.93 13.02 2.73
N THR A 31 5.26 12.17 1.95
CA THR A 31 5.19 12.32 0.49
C THR A 31 4.17 13.40 0.15
N GLN A 32 4.57 14.40 -0.62
CA GLN A 32 3.71 15.53 -1.00
C GLN A 32 3.31 15.50 -2.47
N TYR A 33 4.00 14.74 -3.29
CA TYR A 33 3.70 14.57 -4.71
C TYR A 33 4.05 13.15 -5.11
N ILE A 34 3.56 12.72 -6.28
CA ILE A 34 3.82 11.36 -6.75
C ILE A 34 5.29 11.24 -7.15
N ASP A 35 5.94 10.22 -6.61
CA ASP A 35 7.33 9.91 -6.92
C ASP A 35 7.38 8.81 -7.97
N TYR A 36 7.87 9.15 -9.15
CA TYR A 36 7.99 8.23 -10.28
C TYR A 36 9.42 7.75 -10.52
N SER A 37 10.32 8.01 -9.59
CA SER A 37 11.77 7.79 -9.82
C SER A 37 12.17 6.34 -10.02
N ASP A 38 11.37 5.38 -9.53
CA ASP A 38 11.67 3.96 -9.59
C ASP A 38 10.44 3.15 -9.93
N ASN A 39 10.56 1.81 -9.83
CA ASN A 39 9.43 0.90 -9.99
C ASN A 39 8.45 0.96 -8.80
N PHE A 40 8.82 1.65 -7.72
CA PHE A 40 7.98 1.82 -6.54
C PHE A 40 7.51 3.27 -6.50
N MET A 41 6.26 3.49 -6.87
CA MET A 41 5.69 4.83 -6.92
C MET A 41 4.92 5.13 -5.65
N ASP A 42 5.32 6.19 -4.94
CA ASP A 42 4.62 6.65 -3.74
C ASP A 42 3.62 7.75 -4.10
N THR A 43 2.53 7.82 -3.37
CA THR A 43 1.52 8.86 -3.54
C THR A 43 1.31 9.64 -2.25
N PRO A 44 0.86 10.91 -2.34
CA PRO A 44 0.45 11.64 -1.15
C PRO A 44 -0.67 10.92 -0.41
N GLY A 45 -0.61 10.90 0.93
CA GLY A 45 -1.63 10.24 1.76
C GLY A 45 -3.03 10.79 1.54
N GLU A 46 -3.14 12.07 1.21
CA GLU A 46 -4.43 12.72 0.94
C GLU A 46 -5.17 12.13 -0.26
N TYR A 47 -4.51 11.43 -1.15
CA TYR A 47 -5.17 10.74 -2.26
C TYR A 47 -6.07 9.61 -1.75
N ALA A 48 -5.70 8.97 -0.65
CA ALA A 48 -6.49 7.93 -0.02
C ALA A 48 -7.44 8.50 1.04
N GLU A 49 -7.05 9.59 1.69
CA GLU A 49 -7.82 10.24 2.77
C GLU A 49 -8.98 11.08 2.24
N GLY A 50 -8.89 11.55 1.00
CA GLY A 50 -9.91 12.41 0.41
C GLY A 50 -11.02 11.64 -0.30
N ASN A 51 -11.97 12.39 -0.85
CA ASN A 51 -13.11 11.82 -1.59
C ASN A 51 -12.74 11.42 -3.01
N ASP A 52 -11.49 11.63 -3.43
CA ASP A 52 -11.05 11.41 -4.81
C ASP A 52 -10.30 10.10 -5.01
N LEU A 53 -10.38 9.17 -4.06
CA LEU A 53 -9.69 7.90 -4.20
C LEU A 53 -10.05 7.17 -5.50
N GLY A 54 -11.35 7.13 -5.84
CA GLY A 54 -11.80 6.50 -7.07
C GLY A 54 -11.19 7.14 -8.30
N GLY A 55 -11.15 8.47 -8.33
CA GLY A 55 -10.52 9.22 -9.42
C GLY A 55 -9.02 8.95 -9.50
N ALA A 56 -8.34 8.95 -8.37
CA ALA A 56 -6.92 8.66 -8.30
C ALA A 56 -6.62 7.23 -8.78
N LEU A 57 -7.41 6.25 -8.35
CA LEU A 57 -7.27 4.86 -8.79
C LEU A 57 -7.47 4.75 -10.30
N ALA A 58 -8.49 5.41 -10.85
CA ALA A 58 -8.79 5.34 -12.28
C ALA A 58 -7.67 5.95 -13.14
N VAL A 59 -7.08 7.07 -12.67
CA VAL A 59 -6.08 7.81 -13.46
C VAL A 59 -4.68 7.23 -13.24
N TYR A 60 -4.26 7.11 -12.00
CA TYR A 60 -2.87 6.76 -11.70
C TYR A 60 -2.57 5.26 -11.82
N SER A 61 -3.58 4.39 -11.85
CA SER A 61 -3.36 2.98 -12.11
C SER A 61 -2.75 2.73 -13.50
N TYR A 62 -2.96 3.62 -14.45
CA TYR A 62 -2.35 3.51 -15.78
C TYR A 62 -0.83 3.72 -15.74
N GLU A 63 -0.32 4.36 -14.70
CA GLU A 63 1.11 4.61 -14.57
C GLU A 63 1.87 3.41 -14.01
N ALA A 64 1.17 2.37 -13.60
CA ALA A 64 1.76 1.20 -12.94
C ALA A 64 1.20 -0.10 -13.50
N ASP A 65 1.85 -1.20 -13.18
CA ASP A 65 1.38 -2.55 -13.51
C ASP A 65 0.49 -3.12 -12.40
N VAL A 66 0.69 -2.64 -11.17
CA VAL A 66 -0.01 -3.12 -9.97
C VAL A 66 -0.31 -1.94 -9.07
N VAL A 67 -1.45 -1.97 -8.40
CA VAL A 67 -1.82 -1.00 -7.36
C VAL A 67 -1.76 -1.69 -6.01
N GLY A 68 -1.04 -1.09 -5.06
CA GLY A 68 -0.97 -1.56 -3.68
C GLY A 68 -1.76 -0.66 -2.73
N LEU A 69 -2.78 -1.20 -2.08
CA LEU A 69 -3.50 -0.50 -1.03
C LEU A 69 -2.84 -0.80 0.30
N VAL A 70 -2.24 0.22 0.91
CA VAL A 70 -1.47 0.07 2.15
C VAL A 70 -2.33 0.40 3.35
N LEU A 71 -2.44 -0.56 4.26
CA LEU A 71 -3.23 -0.42 5.49
C LEU A 71 -2.35 -0.81 6.69
N CYS A 72 -2.32 0.06 7.69
CA CYS A 72 -1.59 -0.22 8.92
C CYS A 72 -2.35 -1.24 9.77
N ALA A 73 -1.65 -2.24 10.29
CA ALA A 73 -2.25 -3.31 11.09
C ALA A 73 -2.84 -2.82 12.42
N THR A 74 -2.45 -1.63 12.87
CA THR A 74 -2.92 -1.03 14.11
C THR A 74 -4.05 -0.01 13.90
N ASP A 75 -4.48 0.21 12.66
CA ASP A 75 -5.53 1.19 12.36
C ASP A 75 -6.88 0.76 12.92
N ASP A 76 -7.60 1.72 13.51
CA ASP A 76 -8.94 1.51 14.04
C ASP A 76 -9.99 1.41 12.94
N PHE A 77 -9.69 1.92 11.76
CA PHE A 77 -10.63 1.94 10.63
C PHE A 77 -9.88 1.80 9.31
N CYS A 78 -10.62 1.45 8.26
CA CYS A 78 -10.08 1.36 6.91
C CYS A 78 -10.59 2.55 6.10
N ILE A 79 -9.66 3.34 5.54
CA ILE A 79 -10.02 4.49 4.71
C ILE A 79 -10.50 4.08 3.31
N PHE A 80 -10.18 2.86 2.88
CA PHE A 80 -10.59 2.40 1.56
C PHE A 80 -12.05 1.93 1.58
N PRO A 81 -12.89 2.46 0.68
CA PRO A 81 -14.28 2.00 0.59
C PRO A 81 -14.36 0.53 0.18
N PRO A 82 -15.38 -0.22 0.64
CA PRO A 82 -15.61 -1.55 0.12
C PRO A 82 -15.73 -1.56 -1.40
N ALA A 83 -15.20 -2.58 -2.04
CA ALA A 83 -15.24 -2.77 -3.50
C ALA A 83 -14.60 -1.63 -4.30
N CYS A 84 -13.58 -0.95 -3.75
CA CYS A 84 -12.89 0.11 -4.48
C CYS A 84 -11.89 -0.42 -5.51
N ALA A 85 -11.39 -1.65 -5.33
CA ALA A 85 -10.36 -2.21 -6.21
C ALA A 85 -10.79 -2.30 -7.69
N PRO A 86 -12.03 -2.68 -8.04
CA PRO A 86 -12.43 -2.76 -9.45
C PRO A 86 -12.39 -1.43 -10.22
N VAL A 87 -12.31 -0.30 -9.52
CA VAL A 87 -12.18 1.01 -10.16
C VAL A 87 -10.81 1.17 -10.83
N ALA A 88 -9.79 0.50 -10.30
CA ALA A 88 -8.47 0.50 -10.88
C ALA A 88 -8.43 -0.34 -12.15
N ASN A 89 -7.60 0.08 -13.11
CA ASN A 89 -7.44 -0.61 -14.39
C ASN A 89 -6.30 -1.63 -14.35
N ARG A 90 -5.81 -1.97 -13.17
CA ARG A 90 -4.70 -2.89 -12.93
C ARG A 90 -5.05 -3.80 -11.76
N PRO A 91 -4.35 -4.93 -11.62
CA PRO A 91 -4.49 -5.76 -10.43
C PRO A 91 -4.23 -4.95 -9.16
N VAL A 92 -5.08 -5.14 -8.16
CA VAL A 92 -4.98 -4.44 -6.87
C VAL A 92 -4.65 -5.46 -5.80
N ILE A 93 -3.55 -5.22 -5.09
CA ILE A 93 -3.15 -6.03 -3.95
C ILE A 93 -3.30 -5.21 -2.67
N GLY A 94 -3.46 -5.90 -1.55
CA GLY A 94 -3.47 -5.29 -0.24
C GLY A 94 -2.12 -5.52 0.45
N ILE A 95 -1.65 -4.51 1.16
CA ILE A 95 -0.39 -4.60 1.91
C ILE A 95 -0.67 -4.09 3.33
N VAL A 96 -0.55 -4.99 4.30
CA VAL A 96 -0.69 -4.65 5.71
C VAL A 96 0.69 -4.34 6.25
N THR A 97 0.84 -3.16 6.85
CA THR A 97 2.12 -2.71 7.42
C THR A 97 2.09 -2.82 8.94
N LYS A 98 3.27 -2.76 9.56
CA LYS A 98 3.44 -2.75 11.02
C LYS A 98 2.86 -4.00 11.69
N CYS A 99 3.01 -5.13 11.02
CA CYS A 99 2.50 -6.41 11.55
C CYS A 99 3.23 -6.88 12.81
N ASP A 100 4.39 -6.30 13.11
CA ASP A 100 5.17 -6.57 14.30
C ASP A 100 4.69 -5.83 15.56
N GLU A 101 3.80 -4.85 15.40
CA GLU A 101 3.32 -4.08 16.54
C GLU A 101 2.45 -4.94 17.48
N PRO A 102 2.55 -4.73 18.83
CA PRO A 102 1.81 -5.56 19.79
C PRO A 102 0.28 -5.49 19.64
N ASP A 103 -0.23 -4.35 19.19
CA ASP A 103 -1.67 -4.14 19.01
C ASP A 103 -2.14 -4.37 17.57
N ALA A 104 -1.30 -4.99 16.73
CA ALA A 104 -1.67 -5.31 15.36
C ALA A 104 -2.80 -6.35 15.34
N ASN A 105 -3.81 -6.09 14.50
CA ASN A 105 -4.91 -7.04 14.28
C ASN A 105 -4.90 -7.46 12.81
N LEU A 106 -4.18 -8.54 12.54
CA LEU A 106 -3.96 -9.00 11.16
C LEU A 106 -5.24 -9.52 10.51
N GLU A 107 -6.09 -10.22 11.27
CA GLU A 107 -7.33 -10.76 10.74
C GLU A 107 -8.29 -9.65 10.32
N LEU A 108 -8.40 -8.60 11.13
CA LEU A 108 -9.25 -7.46 10.81
C LEU A 108 -8.74 -6.70 9.59
N ALA A 109 -7.41 -6.47 9.53
CA ALA A 109 -6.80 -5.80 8.38
C ALA A 109 -7.03 -6.61 7.10
N LYS A 110 -6.86 -7.91 7.15
CA LYS A 110 -7.11 -8.81 6.02
C LYS A 110 -8.55 -8.72 5.55
N MET A 111 -9.50 -8.80 6.48
CA MET A 111 -10.92 -8.70 6.17
C MET A 111 -11.25 -7.39 5.47
N ARG A 112 -10.71 -6.28 5.98
CA ARG A 112 -10.94 -4.96 5.41
C ARG A 112 -10.44 -4.86 3.97
N LEU A 113 -9.25 -5.38 3.70
CA LEU A 113 -8.67 -5.37 2.36
C LEU A 113 -9.39 -6.34 1.42
N GLU A 114 -9.85 -7.47 1.91
CA GLU A 114 -10.66 -8.39 1.12
C GLU A 114 -11.98 -7.74 0.71
N LEU A 115 -12.60 -6.97 1.60
CA LEU A 115 -13.83 -6.22 1.28
C LEU A 115 -13.59 -5.15 0.21
N CYS A 116 -12.37 -4.61 0.11
CA CYS A 116 -12.01 -3.69 -0.95
C CYS A 116 -11.92 -4.35 -2.31
N GLY A 117 -11.80 -5.67 -2.36
CA GLY A 117 -11.65 -6.41 -3.60
C GLY A 117 -10.21 -6.78 -3.95
N CYS A 118 -9.28 -6.68 -3.00
CA CYS A 118 -7.89 -7.09 -3.22
C CYS A 118 -7.85 -8.60 -3.42
N HIS A 119 -7.23 -9.06 -4.52
CA HIS A 119 -7.14 -10.48 -4.82
C HIS A 119 -6.01 -11.17 -4.07
N ARG A 120 -5.07 -10.41 -3.55
CA ARG A 120 -3.95 -10.93 -2.76
C ARG A 120 -3.55 -9.92 -1.70
N ILE A 121 -3.17 -10.41 -0.51
CA ILE A 121 -2.84 -9.57 0.63
C ILE A 121 -1.49 -10.01 1.18
N PHE A 122 -0.60 -9.05 1.40
CA PHE A 122 0.72 -9.24 1.97
C PHE A 122 0.78 -8.65 3.36
N PHE A 123 1.40 -9.36 4.28
CA PHE A 123 1.61 -8.89 5.64
C PHE A 123 3.08 -8.54 5.80
N THR A 124 3.36 -7.27 6.13
CA THR A 124 4.72 -6.77 6.17
C THR A 124 5.07 -6.09 7.48
N SER A 125 6.35 -6.16 7.84
CA SER A 125 6.96 -5.32 8.83
C SER A 125 8.28 -4.82 8.24
N SER A 126 8.34 -3.55 7.90
CA SER A 126 9.56 -2.96 7.36
C SER A 126 10.67 -2.96 8.39
N LYS A 127 10.32 -2.76 9.66
CA LYS A 127 11.29 -2.77 10.77
C LYS A 127 11.92 -4.14 10.95
N GLU A 128 11.13 -5.21 10.91
CA GLU A 128 11.59 -6.59 11.07
C GLU A 128 11.92 -7.25 9.74
N LYS A 129 11.73 -6.55 8.64
CA LYS A 129 11.92 -7.03 7.27
C LYS A 129 11.09 -8.26 6.91
N GLN A 130 9.90 -8.38 7.52
CA GLN A 130 8.96 -9.45 7.24
C GLN A 130 8.14 -9.15 5.99
N GLY A 131 7.91 -10.15 5.16
CA GLY A 131 7.03 -10.05 4.01
C GLY A 131 7.59 -9.26 2.83
N ILE A 132 8.76 -8.65 2.98
CA ILE A 132 9.38 -7.82 1.94
C ILE A 132 9.79 -8.68 0.75
N GLU A 133 10.43 -9.82 1.00
CA GLU A 133 10.85 -10.73 -0.08
C GLU A 133 9.66 -11.31 -0.83
N GLU A 134 8.58 -11.63 -0.14
CA GLU A 134 7.37 -12.15 -0.77
C GLU A 134 6.79 -11.13 -1.74
N LEU A 135 6.74 -9.87 -1.32
CA LEU A 135 6.25 -8.78 -2.15
C LEU A 135 7.15 -8.57 -3.36
N LEU A 136 8.46 -8.57 -3.16
CA LEU A 136 9.43 -8.45 -4.26
C LEU A 136 9.29 -9.62 -5.25
N THR A 137 9.09 -10.82 -4.75
CA THR A 137 8.88 -11.99 -5.61
C THR A 137 7.62 -11.85 -6.45
N TYR A 138 6.55 -11.33 -5.88
CA TYR A 138 5.32 -11.07 -6.61
C TYR A 138 5.53 -10.06 -7.74
N LEU A 139 6.36 -9.03 -7.48
CA LEU A 139 6.62 -7.97 -8.46
C LEU A 139 7.66 -8.35 -9.51
N ALA A 140 8.38 -9.41 -9.27
CA ALA A 140 9.43 -9.85 -10.19
C ALA A 140 8.88 -10.30 -11.55
#